data_8cae3a0be126a277a1525f3048cfc242
#
_entry.id   8cae3a0be126a277a1525f3048cfc242
#
_cell.length_a   1.000
_cell.length_b   1.000
_cell.length_c   1.000
_cell.angle_alpha   90.00
_cell.angle_beta   90.00
_cell.angle_gamma   90.00
#
_symmetry.space_group_name_H-M   'P 1'
#
loop_
_entity.id
_entity.type
_entity.pdbx_description
1 polymer ?
#
loop_
_entity_poly.entity_id
_entity_poly.type
_entity_poly.pdbx_seq_one_letter_code
_entity_poly.pdbx_strand_id
1 'polypeptide(L)'
;MNYLKIVDDDLLNAKEDYIAHQCNCISTNAKALAKQLFDNYDYADSYKKRIRQNKNTYSKPSTIEIFGNGDTQRYIINMYSQYYPAEAKYSNDTTDQRLQWFQECLKHISKIPDIKTKTIAMPFNIGCGAAGGDWGVYSKLLT
;
A
#
# COMPACT_ATOMS: atom_id res chain seq x y z
N MET A 1 -12.09 16.27 10.20
CA MET A 1 -12.51 14.99 10.74
C MET A 1 -12.30 13.87 9.73
N ASN A 2 -11.65 12.80 10.15
CA ASN A 2 -11.43 11.65 9.27
C ASN A 2 -12.57 10.65 9.47
N TYR A 3 -13.08 10.10 8.40
CA TYR A 3 -14.06 9.03 8.48
C TYR A 3 -13.80 7.99 7.40
N LEU A 4 -14.15 6.77 7.71
CA LEU A 4 -14.04 5.63 6.81
C LEU A 4 -15.39 5.36 6.16
N LYS A 5 -15.40 5.30 4.83
CA LYS A 5 -16.59 4.92 4.07
C LYS A 5 -16.25 3.67 3.26
N ILE A 6 -17.04 2.62 3.46
CA ILE A 6 -16.86 1.37 2.71
C ILE A 6 -17.82 1.40 1.53
N VAL A 7 -17.28 1.19 0.32
CA VAL A 7 -18.07 1.14 -0.91
C VAL A 7 -17.79 -0.17 -1.63
N ASP A 8 -18.77 -0.66 -2.37
CA ASP A 8 -18.66 -1.88 -3.17
C ASP A 8 -18.38 -1.49 -4.62
N ASP A 9 -17.10 -1.22 -4.92
CA ASP A 9 -16.69 -0.84 -6.26
C ASP A 9 -15.23 -1.29 -6.49
N ASP A 10 -14.83 -1.37 -7.76
CA ASP A 10 -13.44 -1.66 -8.14
C ASP A 10 -12.57 -0.46 -7.80
N LEU A 11 -11.45 -0.72 -7.13
CA LEU A 11 -10.49 0.33 -6.77
C LEU A 11 -9.99 1.11 -8.00
N LEU A 12 -9.89 0.45 -9.16
CA LEU A 12 -9.48 1.11 -10.40
C LEU A 12 -10.50 2.15 -10.89
N ASN A 13 -11.75 2.07 -10.42
CA ASN A 13 -12.79 3.05 -10.72
C ASN A 13 -12.84 4.20 -9.70
N ALA A 14 -11.97 4.17 -8.70
CA ALA A 14 -11.96 5.19 -7.66
C ALA A 14 -11.66 6.57 -8.25
N LYS A 15 -12.33 7.59 -7.72
CA LYS A 15 -12.17 8.99 -8.16
C LYS A 15 -11.48 9.85 -7.12
N GLU A 16 -11.08 9.26 -6.01
CA GLU A 16 -10.37 9.93 -4.94
C GLU A 16 -9.02 10.47 -5.43
N ASP A 17 -8.47 11.43 -4.69
CA ASP A 17 -7.22 12.09 -5.08
C ASP A 17 -6.04 11.11 -5.09
N TYR A 18 -6.02 10.17 -4.14
CA TYR A 18 -4.96 9.18 -4.00
C TYR A 18 -5.56 7.78 -4.00
N ILE A 19 -4.83 6.83 -4.57
CA ILE A 19 -5.07 5.40 -4.35
C ILE A 19 -3.87 4.87 -3.57
N ALA A 20 -4.12 4.26 -2.42
CA ALA A 20 -3.08 3.66 -1.59
C ALA A 20 -3.31 2.15 -1.50
N HIS A 21 -2.23 1.38 -1.56
CA HIS A 21 -2.31 -0.08 -1.43
C HIS A 21 -1.07 -0.62 -0.73
N GLN A 22 -1.23 -1.80 -0.13
CA GLN A 22 -0.13 -2.47 0.56
C GLN A 22 0.76 -3.17 -0.45
N CYS A 23 2.08 -2.97 -0.29
CA CYS A 23 3.10 -3.59 -1.12
C CYS A 23 4.09 -4.35 -0.25
N ASN A 24 4.80 -5.30 -0.85
CA ASN A 24 5.93 -5.93 -0.20
C ASN A 24 7.23 -5.26 -0.63
N CYS A 25 8.34 -5.65 0.00
CA CYS A 25 9.62 -4.96 -0.17
C CYS A 25 10.55 -5.63 -1.17
N ILE A 26 10.29 -6.88 -1.58
CA ILE A 26 11.29 -7.66 -2.31
C ILE A 26 10.87 -8.15 -3.69
N SER A 27 9.58 -8.32 -3.96
CA SER A 27 9.10 -8.88 -5.22
C SER A 27 9.55 -8.06 -6.42
N THR A 28 9.92 -8.74 -7.50
CA THR A 28 10.27 -8.12 -8.78
C THR A 28 9.13 -8.14 -9.77
N ASN A 29 8.10 -8.94 -9.49
CA ASN A 29 6.88 -9.02 -10.29
C ASN A 29 5.67 -8.90 -9.38
N ALA A 30 4.72 -8.06 -9.75
CA ALA A 30 3.50 -7.87 -9.00
C ALA A 30 2.50 -8.99 -9.28
N LYS A 31 1.63 -9.25 -8.30
CA LYS A 31 0.53 -10.21 -8.42
C LYS A 31 -0.75 -9.60 -7.85
N ALA A 32 -1.89 -10.18 -8.20
CA ALA A 32 -3.20 -9.79 -7.69
C ALA A 32 -3.46 -8.28 -7.86
N LEU A 33 -3.88 -7.59 -6.81
CA LEU A 33 -4.24 -6.17 -6.89
C LEU A 33 -3.06 -5.30 -7.33
N ALA A 34 -1.87 -5.55 -6.79
CA ALA A 34 -0.68 -4.77 -7.18
C ALA A 34 -0.42 -4.87 -8.68
N LYS A 35 -0.59 -6.06 -9.26
CA LYS A 35 -0.46 -6.23 -10.71
C LYS A 35 -1.48 -5.41 -11.47
N GLN A 36 -2.74 -5.42 -11.03
CA GLN A 36 -3.78 -4.62 -11.68
C GLN A 36 -3.48 -3.13 -11.62
N LEU A 37 -3.03 -2.64 -10.47
CA LEU A 37 -2.68 -1.22 -10.31
C LEU A 37 -1.48 -0.85 -11.16
N PHE A 38 -0.42 -1.68 -11.17
CA PHE A 38 0.79 -1.38 -11.93
C PHE A 38 0.58 -1.52 -13.43
N ASP A 39 -0.32 -2.42 -13.88
CA ASP A 39 -0.67 -2.52 -15.30
C ASP A 39 -1.39 -1.25 -15.78
N ASN A 40 -2.17 -0.60 -14.91
CA ASN A 40 -2.89 0.63 -15.24
C ASN A 40 -2.06 1.88 -14.96
N TYR A 41 -1.16 1.83 -14.00
CA TYR A 41 -0.35 2.95 -13.54
C TYR A 41 1.12 2.51 -13.49
N ASP A 42 1.71 2.32 -14.67
CA ASP A 42 3.06 1.77 -14.84
C ASP A 42 4.13 2.56 -14.09
N TYR A 43 3.96 3.87 -14.00
CA TYR A 43 4.89 4.74 -13.29
C TYR A 43 4.96 4.45 -11.79
N ALA A 44 3.96 3.75 -11.21
CA ALA A 44 3.93 3.38 -9.81
C ALA A 44 4.54 2.00 -9.54
N ASP A 45 4.93 1.27 -10.56
CA ASP A 45 5.49 -0.09 -10.42
C ASP A 45 6.94 -0.03 -9.94
N SER A 46 7.09 0.02 -8.61
CA SER A 46 8.42 0.00 -7.99
C SER A 46 9.05 -1.40 -8.01
N TYR A 47 8.25 -2.45 -8.22
CA TYR A 47 8.77 -3.82 -8.22
C TYR A 47 9.69 -4.08 -9.40
N LYS A 48 9.37 -3.56 -10.56
CA LYS A 48 10.19 -3.78 -11.78
C LYS A 48 11.58 -3.16 -11.68
N LYS A 49 11.79 -2.23 -10.76
CA LYS A 49 13.10 -1.59 -10.55
C LYS A 49 14.02 -2.40 -9.63
N ARG A 50 13.49 -3.44 -9.00
CA ARG A 50 14.25 -4.27 -8.08
C ARG A 50 15.01 -5.35 -8.84
N ILE A 51 16.17 -5.72 -8.29
CA ILE A 51 16.99 -6.81 -8.82
C ILE A 51 16.90 -7.98 -7.84
N ARG A 52 16.50 -9.13 -8.35
CA ARG A 52 16.33 -10.34 -7.53
C ARG A 52 17.62 -10.65 -6.79
N GLN A 53 17.50 -10.96 -5.49
CA GLN A 53 18.61 -11.26 -4.58
C GLN A 53 19.58 -10.10 -4.34
N ASN A 54 19.23 -8.89 -4.75
CA ASN A 54 20.02 -7.69 -4.45
C ASN A 54 19.25 -6.79 -3.47
N LYS A 55 19.59 -6.91 -2.19
CA LYS A 55 18.91 -6.18 -1.11
C LYS A 55 19.01 -4.66 -1.24
N ASN A 56 20.04 -4.16 -1.92
CA ASN A 56 20.20 -2.72 -2.11
C ASN A 56 19.11 -2.14 -3.02
N THR A 57 18.40 -2.98 -3.79
CA THR A 57 17.30 -2.55 -4.65
C THR A 57 15.94 -2.71 -4.00
N TYR A 58 15.87 -3.28 -2.80
CA TYR A 58 14.62 -3.54 -2.10
C TYR A 58 14.09 -2.29 -1.42
N SER A 59 12.77 -2.24 -1.23
CA SER A 59 12.13 -1.21 -0.42
C SER A 59 12.33 -1.54 1.06
N LYS A 60 12.15 -0.52 1.91
CA LYS A 60 12.26 -0.69 3.36
C LYS A 60 10.88 -0.79 3.98
N PRO A 61 10.65 -1.73 4.92
CA PRO A 61 9.37 -1.81 5.60
C PRO A 61 9.08 -0.52 6.37
N SER A 62 7.81 -0.24 6.57
CA SER A 62 7.28 0.95 7.24
C SER A 62 7.38 2.25 6.45
N THR A 63 7.85 2.22 5.21
CA THR A 63 7.97 3.40 4.36
C THR A 63 6.87 3.45 3.31
N ILE A 64 6.67 4.63 2.73
CA ILE A 64 5.77 4.81 1.59
C ILE A 64 6.51 5.46 0.44
N GLU A 65 6.01 5.23 -0.78
CA GLU A 65 6.42 6.00 -1.96
C GLU A 65 5.17 6.56 -2.64
N ILE A 66 5.26 7.81 -3.07
CA ILE A 66 4.16 8.48 -3.74
C ILE A 66 4.57 8.69 -5.19
N PHE A 67 3.76 8.20 -6.10
CA PHE A 67 3.98 8.32 -7.54
C PHE A 67 2.86 9.15 -8.16
N GLY A 68 3.18 9.81 -9.28
CA GLY A 68 2.22 10.62 -9.99
C GLY A 68 2.37 12.10 -9.72
N ASN A 69 1.61 12.91 -10.45
CA ASN A 69 1.67 14.37 -10.33
C ASN A 69 0.31 15.02 -9.98
N GLY A 70 -0.74 14.19 -9.87
CA GLY A 70 -2.08 14.71 -9.55
C GLY A 70 -2.82 15.35 -10.72
N ASP A 71 -2.23 15.35 -11.92
CA ASP A 71 -2.80 15.91 -13.13
C ASP A 71 -2.88 14.84 -14.22
N THR A 72 -1.80 14.66 -14.99
CA THR A 72 -1.74 13.63 -16.04
C THR A 72 -1.47 12.25 -15.50
N GLN A 73 -0.88 12.17 -14.30
CA GLN A 73 -0.61 10.93 -13.58
C GLN A 73 -1.29 10.97 -12.23
N ARG A 74 -2.21 10.04 -12.02
CA ARG A 74 -2.93 9.90 -10.76
C ARG A 74 -1.96 9.58 -9.62
N TYR A 75 -2.18 10.15 -8.45
CA TYR A 75 -1.36 9.82 -7.27
C TYR A 75 -1.61 8.39 -6.81
N ILE A 76 -0.55 7.62 -6.72
CA ILE A 76 -0.55 6.25 -6.19
C ILE A 76 0.43 6.20 -5.02
N ILE A 77 -0.03 5.68 -3.88
CA ILE A 77 0.82 5.49 -2.70
C ILE A 77 1.08 4.00 -2.55
N ASN A 78 2.34 3.60 -2.65
CA ASN A 78 2.79 2.26 -2.31
C ASN A 78 3.17 2.25 -0.83
N MET A 79 2.46 1.43 -0.04
CA MET A 79 2.69 1.29 1.39
C MET A 79 3.46 -0.01 1.63
N TYR A 80 4.73 0.10 2.01
CA TYR A 80 5.60 -1.07 2.24
C TYR A 80 5.40 -1.61 3.65
N SER A 81 4.25 -2.23 3.88
CA SER A 81 3.83 -2.72 5.17
C SER A 81 3.94 -4.23 5.33
N GLN A 82 4.63 -4.89 4.40
CA GLN A 82 5.08 -6.28 4.53
C GLN A 82 6.42 -6.43 3.81
N TYR A 83 7.27 -7.32 4.30
CA TYR A 83 8.59 -7.52 3.68
C TYR A 83 8.50 -8.54 2.55
N TYR A 84 7.97 -9.73 2.84
CA TYR A 84 7.79 -10.81 1.87
C TYR A 84 6.38 -10.80 1.27
N PRO A 85 6.18 -11.39 0.09
CA PRO A 85 4.83 -11.55 -0.45
C PRO A 85 4.02 -12.60 0.33
N ALA A 86 2.70 -12.61 0.13
CA ALA A 86 1.76 -13.54 0.73
C ALA A 86 1.68 -13.41 2.26
N GLU A 87 1.27 -14.46 2.97
CA GLU A 87 1.05 -14.42 4.40
C GLU A 87 2.35 -14.31 5.20
N ALA A 88 2.27 -13.74 6.39
CA ALA A 88 3.40 -13.66 7.31
C ALA A 88 3.81 -15.06 7.77
N LYS A 89 5.08 -15.43 7.58
CA LYS A 89 5.60 -16.75 7.95
C LYS A 89 7.07 -16.75 8.34
N TYR A 90 7.73 -15.60 8.29
CA TYR A 90 9.15 -15.46 8.63
C TYR A 90 9.31 -14.63 9.88
N SER A 91 10.37 -14.90 10.68
CA SER A 91 10.61 -14.20 11.93
C SER A 91 10.91 -12.71 11.77
N ASN A 92 11.36 -12.29 10.60
CA ASN A 92 11.62 -10.88 10.31
C ASN A 92 10.46 -10.22 9.55
N ASP A 93 9.31 -10.87 9.48
CA ASP A 93 8.11 -10.36 8.80
C ASP A 93 6.88 -11.02 9.44
N THR A 94 6.68 -10.75 10.73
CA THR A 94 5.58 -11.34 11.51
C THR A 94 4.29 -10.55 11.33
N THR A 95 3.18 -11.14 11.73
CA THR A 95 1.87 -10.48 11.74
C THR A 95 1.93 -9.17 12.56
N ASP A 96 2.58 -9.21 13.72
CA ASP A 96 2.70 -8.04 14.59
C ASP A 96 3.56 -6.95 13.94
N GLN A 97 4.66 -7.34 13.29
CA GLN A 97 5.51 -6.39 12.56
C GLN A 97 4.75 -5.73 11.41
N ARG A 98 3.97 -6.50 10.65
CA ARG A 98 3.16 -5.96 9.55
C ARG A 98 2.14 -4.96 10.04
N LEU A 99 1.50 -5.22 11.18
CA LEU A 99 0.56 -4.28 11.78
C LEU A 99 1.25 -2.98 12.16
N GLN A 100 2.42 -3.08 12.80
CA GLN A 100 3.21 -1.91 13.16
C GLN A 100 3.65 -1.12 11.93
N TRP A 101 4.13 -1.81 10.89
CA TRP A 101 4.54 -1.16 9.65
C TRP A 101 3.36 -0.47 8.96
N PHE A 102 2.18 -1.07 9.00
CA PHE A 102 0.97 -0.46 8.46
C PHE A 102 0.65 0.85 9.20
N GLN A 103 0.71 0.83 10.52
CA GLN A 103 0.51 2.03 11.33
C GLN A 103 1.51 3.13 10.99
N GLU A 104 2.76 2.77 10.80
CA GLU A 104 3.82 3.73 10.44
C GLU A 104 3.60 4.30 9.03
N CYS A 105 3.16 3.46 8.10
CA CYS A 105 2.80 3.93 6.76
C CYS A 105 1.66 4.96 6.83
N LEU A 106 0.64 4.71 7.66
CA LEU A 106 -0.46 5.67 7.85
C LEU A 106 0.04 6.98 8.44
N LYS A 107 1.01 6.93 9.36
CA LYS A 107 1.62 8.15 9.90
C LYS A 107 2.34 8.93 8.81
N HIS A 108 3.07 8.27 7.93
CA HIS A 108 3.72 8.94 6.81
C HIS A 108 2.69 9.60 5.88
N ILE A 109 1.58 8.92 5.60
CA ILE A 109 0.50 9.48 4.79
C ILE A 109 -0.07 10.73 5.46
N SER A 110 -0.27 10.70 6.78
CA SER A 110 -0.83 11.83 7.52
C SER A 110 0.06 13.08 7.48
N LYS A 111 1.33 12.92 7.13
CA LYS A 111 2.29 14.03 7.04
C LYS A 111 2.42 14.59 5.63
N ILE A 112 1.73 14.03 4.64
CA ILE A 112 1.72 14.58 3.28
C ILE A 112 1.09 15.98 3.32
N PRO A 113 1.73 17.01 2.72
CA PRO A 113 1.15 18.34 2.70
C PRO A 113 -0.28 18.35 2.11
N ASP A 114 -1.18 19.06 2.76
CA ASP A 114 -2.59 19.22 2.36
C ASP A 114 -3.41 17.93 2.37
N ILE A 115 -2.90 16.84 2.95
CA ILE A 115 -3.60 15.54 2.92
C ILE A 115 -5.00 15.63 3.58
N LYS A 116 -5.18 16.52 4.55
CA LYS A 116 -6.46 16.67 5.24
C LYS A 116 -7.59 17.17 4.33
N THR A 117 -7.23 17.82 3.21
CA THR A 117 -8.19 18.30 2.23
C THR A 117 -8.38 17.31 1.07
N LYS A 118 -7.69 16.18 1.12
CA LYS A 118 -7.68 15.19 0.05
C LYS A 118 -8.41 13.92 0.46
N THR A 119 -8.81 13.16 -0.53
CA THR A 119 -9.45 11.86 -0.33
C THR A 119 -8.52 10.74 -0.76
N ILE A 120 -8.59 9.61 -0.06
CA ILE A 120 -7.76 8.44 -0.32
C ILE A 120 -8.66 7.22 -0.48
N ALA A 121 -8.50 6.50 -1.58
CA ALA A 121 -9.14 5.20 -1.77
C ALA A 121 -8.14 4.10 -1.41
N MET A 122 -8.61 3.11 -0.67
CA MET A 122 -7.84 1.92 -0.34
C MET A 122 -8.67 0.69 -0.65
N PRO A 123 -8.03 -0.44 -0.97
CA PRO A 123 -8.79 -1.66 -1.19
C PRO A 123 -9.49 -2.09 0.11
N PHE A 124 -10.72 -2.59 -0.01
CA PHE A 124 -11.39 -3.22 1.11
C PHE A 124 -10.50 -4.37 1.60
N ASN A 125 -10.45 -4.57 2.91
CA ASN A 125 -9.62 -5.63 3.50
C ASN A 125 -8.10 -5.42 3.30
N ILE A 126 -7.67 -4.17 3.14
CA ILE A 126 -6.24 -3.87 2.96
C ILE A 126 -5.41 -4.52 4.07
N GLY A 127 -4.33 -5.21 3.67
CA GLY A 127 -3.44 -5.90 4.59
C GLY A 127 -3.98 -7.23 5.12
N CYS A 128 -5.20 -7.62 4.78
CA CYS A 128 -5.91 -8.74 5.41
C CYS A 128 -6.34 -9.83 4.43
N GLY A 129 -6.21 -9.64 3.13
CA GLY A 129 -6.49 -10.67 2.14
C GLY A 129 -5.36 -11.68 2.08
N ALA A 130 -4.63 -11.72 0.97
CA ALA A 130 -3.49 -12.62 0.78
C ALA A 130 -2.39 -12.41 1.84
N ALA A 131 -2.29 -11.20 2.41
CA ALA A 131 -1.30 -10.90 3.45
C ALA A 131 -1.67 -11.47 4.82
N GLY A 132 -2.92 -11.86 5.05
CA GLY A 132 -3.35 -12.60 6.25
C GLY A 132 -3.57 -11.79 7.52
N GLY A 133 -3.66 -10.47 7.44
CA GLY A 133 -3.93 -9.63 8.60
C GLY A 133 -5.40 -9.75 9.09
N ASP A 134 -5.68 -9.22 10.27
CA ASP A 134 -7.01 -9.21 10.87
C ASP A 134 -7.73 -7.90 10.54
N TRP A 135 -8.76 -7.97 9.70
CA TRP A 135 -9.50 -6.79 9.26
C TRP A 135 -10.13 -6.02 10.41
N GLY A 136 -10.59 -6.72 11.47
CA GLY A 136 -11.14 -6.06 12.65
C GLY A 136 -10.15 -5.10 13.31
N VAL A 137 -8.86 -5.47 13.31
CA VAL A 137 -7.79 -4.64 13.84
C VAL A 137 -7.40 -3.55 12.83
N TYR A 138 -7.15 -3.92 11.58
CA TYR A 138 -6.70 -2.98 10.55
C TYR A 138 -7.71 -1.87 10.28
N SER A 139 -9.01 -2.21 10.24
CA SER A 139 -10.05 -1.22 9.94
C SER A 139 -10.11 -0.10 10.97
N LYS A 140 -9.82 -0.41 12.24
CA LYS A 140 -9.82 0.60 13.31
C LYS A 140 -8.73 1.65 13.12
N LEU A 141 -7.64 1.29 12.47
CA LEU A 141 -6.53 2.21 12.23
C LEU A 141 -6.85 3.24 11.14
N LEU A 142 -7.85 2.95 10.30
CA LEU A 142 -8.22 3.82 9.19
C LEU A 142 -9.21 4.92 9.57
N THR A 143 -9.75 4.88 10.76
CA THR A 143 -10.74 5.89 11.22
C THR A 143 -10.16 7.02 12.06
#